data_17c9f69b91ffa4fef8ce9e495545bb1c
#
_entry.id   17c9f69b91ffa4fef8ce9e495545bb1c
#
_cell.length_a   1.000
_cell.length_b   1.000
_cell.length_c   1.000
_cell.angle_alpha   90.00
_cell.angle_beta   90.00
_cell.angle_gamma   90.00
#
_symmetry.space_group_name_H-M   'P 1'
#
loop_
_entity.id
_entity.type
_entity.pdbx_description
1 polymer ?
#
loop_
_entity_poly.entity_id
_entity_poly.type
_entity_poly.pdbx_seq_one_letter_code
_entity_poly.pdbx_strand_id
1 'polypeptide(L)'
;MLNTTTHNIDGKEIKEYLGVVAGEAISGANFVKDFLASIKDFTGGRSGAYEEELSKARNIAFDEMNQKAREMGANGVVGIDIDYGTLGDTGSMLMVSVNGTAIKYWLLILTIFTLHIHGVFLFVWW
;
A
#
# COMPACT_ATOMS: atom_id res chain seq x y z
N MET A 1 7.62 -4.15 -3.06
CA MET A 1 7.48 -3.27 -1.88
C MET A 1 6.60 -3.97 -0.85
N LEU A 2 7.09 -4.17 0.34
CA LEU A 2 6.29 -4.72 1.43
C LEU A 2 5.34 -3.64 1.96
N ASN A 3 4.06 -3.95 2.02
CA ASN A 3 3.03 -3.08 2.58
C ASN A 3 2.31 -3.81 3.70
N THR A 4 2.15 -3.16 4.85
CA THR A 4 1.43 -3.74 5.98
C THR A 4 0.73 -2.66 6.82
N THR A 5 -0.40 -3.02 7.39
CA THR A 5 -1.11 -2.17 8.36
C THR A 5 -0.51 -2.26 9.76
N THR A 6 0.31 -3.27 10.02
CA THR A 6 1.02 -3.40 11.30
C THR A 6 2.14 -2.36 11.40
N HIS A 7 2.51 -1.98 12.63
CA HIS A 7 3.62 -1.04 12.86
C HIS A 7 4.99 -1.71 12.79
N ASN A 8 5.03 -3.02 12.97
CA ASN A 8 6.24 -3.83 12.93
C ASN A 8 6.08 -4.97 11.94
N ILE A 9 7.19 -5.56 11.56
CA ILE A 9 7.26 -6.71 10.66
C ILE A 9 7.86 -7.88 11.43
N ASP A 10 7.10 -8.96 11.59
CA ASP A 10 7.59 -10.15 12.29
C ASP A 10 8.82 -10.75 11.59
N GLY A 11 9.83 -11.05 12.40
CA GLY A 11 11.08 -11.62 11.90
C GLY A 11 12.00 -10.65 11.16
N LYS A 12 11.65 -9.37 11.09
CA LYS A 12 12.47 -8.34 10.44
C LYS A 12 12.62 -7.13 11.35
N GLU A 13 13.83 -6.60 11.42
CA GLU A 13 14.10 -5.39 12.16
C GLU A 13 14.01 -4.16 11.24
N ILE A 14 13.28 -3.15 11.69
CA ILE A 14 13.25 -1.86 11.00
C ILE A 14 14.54 -1.12 11.30
N LYS A 15 15.32 -0.89 10.25
CA LYS A 15 16.60 -0.19 10.34
C LYS A 15 16.42 1.32 10.42
N GLU A 16 15.49 1.86 9.65
CA GLU A 16 15.32 3.30 9.47
C GLU A 16 13.88 3.65 9.12
N TYR A 17 13.36 4.67 9.77
CA TYR A 17 12.10 5.30 9.41
C TYR A 17 12.39 6.50 8.51
N LEU A 18 11.88 6.50 7.29
CA LEU A 18 12.19 7.49 6.28
C LEU A 18 11.20 8.64 6.23
N GLY A 19 9.99 8.42 6.70
CA GLY A 19 8.96 9.44 6.75
C GLY A 19 7.59 8.98 6.29
N VAL A 20 6.64 9.89 6.36
CA VAL A 20 5.25 9.65 5.96
C VAL A 20 5.14 9.70 4.44
N VAL A 21 4.44 8.74 3.89
CA VAL A 21 4.09 8.68 2.46
C VAL A 21 2.58 8.52 2.32
N ALA A 22 2.05 9.08 1.25
CA ALA A 22 0.62 8.98 0.92
C ALA A 22 0.44 8.80 -0.57
N GLY A 23 -0.68 8.20 -0.94
CA GLY A 23 -1.15 8.11 -2.33
C GLY A 23 -2.64 8.33 -2.36
N GLU A 24 -3.14 8.87 -3.44
CA GLU A 24 -4.54 9.25 -3.58
C GLU A 24 -5.05 8.90 -4.97
N ALA A 25 -6.32 8.54 -5.03
CA ALA A 25 -7.03 8.37 -6.28
C ALA A 25 -8.41 8.98 -6.17
N ILE A 26 -8.81 9.69 -7.20
CA ILE A 26 -10.12 10.33 -7.28
C ILE A 26 -10.85 9.78 -8.50
N SER A 27 -12.02 9.19 -8.27
CA SER A 27 -12.93 8.79 -9.33
C SER A 27 -13.77 9.98 -9.75
N GLY A 28 -13.80 10.25 -11.06
CA GLY A 28 -14.48 11.42 -11.60
C GLY A 28 -16.00 11.38 -11.46
N ALA A 29 -16.63 12.53 -11.62
CA ALA A 29 -18.07 12.75 -11.47
C ALA A 29 -18.94 11.83 -12.34
N ASN A 30 -18.50 11.47 -13.53
CA ASN A 30 -19.23 10.59 -14.45
C ASN A 30 -19.38 9.17 -13.91
N PHE A 31 -18.37 8.66 -13.25
CA PHE A 31 -18.40 7.31 -12.65
C PHE A 31 -19.46 7.23 -11.54
N VAL A 32 -19.44 8.17 -10.61
CA VAL A 32 -20.42 8.21 -9.50
C VAL A 32 -21.84 8.39 -10.02
N LYS A 33 -22.03 9.23 -11.03
CA LYS A 33 -23.33 9.45 -11.67
C LYS A 33 -23.86 8.18 -12.34
N ASP A 34 -23.02 7.47 -13.08
CA ASP A 34 -23.38 6.21 -13.72
C ASP A 34 -23.69 5.13 -12.68
N PHE A 35 -22.95 5.09 -11.58
CA PHE A 35 -23.21 4.20 -10.46
C PHE A 35 -24.56 4.48 -9.81
N LEU A 36 -24.86 5.73 -9.51
CA LEU A 36 -26.13 6.12 -8.91
C LEU A 36 -27.32 5.82 -9.85
N ALA A 37 -27.13 5.96 -11.15
CA ALA A 37 -28.14 5.59 -12.14
C ALA A 37 -28.37 4.06 -12.17
N SER A 38 -27.32 3.26 -12.01
CA SER A 38 -27.41 1.80 -12.00
C SER A 38 -28.08 1.24 -10.75
N ILE A 39 -28.03 1.93 -9.61
CA ILE A 39 -28.72 1.55 -8.37
C ILE A 39 -30.24 1.50 -8.54
N LYS A 40 -30.82 2.35 -9.39
CA LYS A 40 -32.27 2.37 -9.63
C LYS A 40 -32.80 1.09 -10.25
N ASP A 41 -31.95 0.36 -10.99
CA ASP A 41 -32.31 -0.90 -11.65
C ASP A 41 -31.86 -2.13 -10.86
N PHE A 42 -31.27 -1.92 -9.67
CA PHE A 42 -30.62 -2.96 -8.90
C PHE A 42 -31.49 -3.42 -7.72
N THR A 43 -32.03 -4.61 -7.81
CA THR A 43 -32.79 -5.26 -6.73
C THR A 43 -31.92 -6.28 -6.02
N GLY A 44 -31.18 -5.84 -4.99
CA GLY A 44 -30.45 -6.70 -4.06
C GLY A 44 -29.11 -7.24 -4.55
N GLY A 45 -28.05 -6.97 -3.82
CA GLY A 45 -26.68 -7.42 -4.03
C GLY A 45 -25.72 -6.27 -4.37
N ARG A 46 -24.45 -6.57 -4.42
CA ARG A 46 -23.38 -5.60 -4.70
C ARG A 46 -23.26 -5.30 -6.19
N SER A 47 -23.02 -4.06 -6.55
CA SER A 47 -22.64 -3.69 -7.92
C SER A 47 -21.21 -4.11 -8.20
N GLY A 48 -21.00 -5.11 -9.07
CA GLY A 48 -19.66 -5.54 -9.47
C GLY A 48 -18.84 -4.43 -10.13
N ALA A 49 -19.50 -3.56 -10.90
CA ALA A 49 -18.84 -2.42 -11.54
C ALA A 49 -18.30 -1.42 -10.51
N TYR A 50 -19.03 -1.16 -9.43
CA TYR A 50 -18.59 -0.29 -8.34
C TYR A 50 -17.40 -0.88 -7.58
N GLU A 51 -17.47 -2.17 -7.25
CA GLU A 51 -16.38 -2.87 -6.57
C GLU A 51 -15.10 -2.88 -7.41
N GLU A 52 -15.22 -3.05 -8.72
CA GLU A 52 -14.09 -3.01 -9.65
C GLU A 52 -13.44 -1.62 -9.68
N GLU A 53 -14.22 -0.55 -9.80
CA GLU A 53 -13.71 0.82 -9.81
C GLU A 53 -13.09 1.22 -8.46
N LEU A 54 -13.69 0.79 -7.36
CA LEU A 54 -13.14 1.02 -6.03
C LEU A 54 -11.80 0.30 -5.85
N SER A 55 -11.69 -0.93 -6.31
CA SER A 55 -10.46 -1.70 -6.31
C SER A 55 -9.39 -1.04 -7.17
N LYS A 56 -9.75 -0.56 -8.36
CA LYS A 56 -8.87 0.17 -9.26
C LYS A 56 -8.34 1.46 -8.63
N ALA A 57 -9.21 2.26 -8.03
CA ALA A 57 -8.84 3.49 -7.34
C ALA A 57 -7.88 3.19 -6.17
N ARG A 58 -8.15 2.15 -5.41
CA ARG A 58 -7.28 1.69 -4.32
C ARG A 58 -5.89 1.30 -4.83
N ASN A 59 -5.81 0.55 -5.92
CA ASN A 59 -4.54 0.16 -6.52
C ASN A 59 -3.73 1.36 -7.01
N ILE A 60 -4.38 2.36 -7.61
CA ILE A 60 -3.74 3.60 -8.03
C ILE A 60 -3.16 4.35 -6.83
N ALA A 61 -3.92 4.46 -5.74
CA ALA A 61 -3.46 5.11 -4.51
C ALA A 61 -2.25 4.40 -3.91
N PHE A 62 -2.27 3.06 -3.85
CA PHE A 62 -1.13 2.26 -3.38
C PHE A 62 0.11 2.42 -4.27
N ASP A 63 -0.07 2.40 -5.59
CA ASP A 63 1.04 2.55 -6.53
C ASP A 63 1.72 3.92 -6.37
N GLU A 64 0.95 4.97 -6.18
CA GLU A 64 1.48 6.32 -5.93
C GLU A 64 2.24 6.39 -4.61
N MET A 65 1.67 5.87 -3.53
CA MET A 65 2.33 5.81 -2.22
C MET A 65 3.64 5.04 -2.30
N ASN A 66 3.62 3.87 -2.95
CA ASN A 66 4.81 3.02 -3.11
C ASN A 66 5.88 3.68 -3.96
N GLN A 67 5.49 4.41 -5.00
CA GLN A 67 6.44 5.15 -5.83
C GLN A 67 7.16 6.22 -5.01
N LYS A 68 6.43 6.99 -4.22
CA LYS A 68 7.00 7.98 -3.30
C LYS A 68 7.94 7.32 -2.28
N ALA A 69 7.55 6.17 -1.74
CA ALA A 69 8.40 5.43 -0.80
C ALA A 69 9.71 4.95 -1.47
N ARG A 70 9.64 4.45 -2.70
CA ARG A 70 10.84 4.04 -3.45
C ARG A 70 11.79 5.21 -3.69
N GLU A 71 11.27 6.38 -4.01
CA GLU A 71 12.06 7.60 -4.20
C GLU A 71 12.81 8.01 -2.93
N MET A 72 12.28 7.67 -1.76
CA MET A 72 12.95 7.87 -0.47
C MET A 72 13.97 6.76 -0.15
N GLY A 73 14.07 5.74 -0.96
CA GLY A 73 14.93 4.59 -0.74
C GLY A 73 14.34 3.52 0.17
N ALA A 74 13.03 3.53 0.39
CA ALA A 74 12.33 2.54 1.21
C ALA A 74 12.22 1.17 0.52
N ASN A 75 12.16 0.12 1.33
CA ASN A 75 11.81 -1.23 0.89
C ASN A 75 10.50 -1.74 1.51
N GLY A 76 9.87 -0.93 2.34
CA GLY A 76 8.58 -1.23 2.93
C GLY A 76 7.82 0.01 3.37
N VAL A 77 6.53 -0.15 3.57
CA VAL A 77 5.63 0.83 4.18
C VAL A 77 4.84 0.13 5.26
N VAL A 78 4.91 0.65 6.49
CA VAL A 78 4.22 0.12 7.66
C VAL A 78 3.17 1.09 8.17
N GLY A 79 2.27 0.60 9.04
CA GLY A 79 1.23 1.43 9.64
C GLY A 79 0.27 2.01 8.60
N ILE A 80 -0.01 1.27 7.54
CA ILE A 80 -0.87 1.76 6.46
C ILE A 80 -2.30 1.93 6.94
N ASP A 81 -2.87 3.08 6.62
CA ASP A 81 -4.28 3.39 6.78
C ASP A 81 -4.89 3.71 5.41
N ILE A 82 -6.14 3.29 5.22
CA ILE A 82 -6.87 3.49 3.98
C ILE A 82 -8.17 4.21 4.30
N ASP A 83 -8.33 5.40 3.75
CA ASP A 83 -9.53 6.20 3.90
C ASP A 83 -10.30 6.33 2.59
N TYR A 84 -11.61 6.33 2.71
CA TYR A 84 -12.54 6.56 1.61
C TYR A 84 -13.36 7.80 1.92
N GLY A 85 -13.50 8.67 0.96
CA GLY A 85 -14.27 9.88 1.11
C GLY A 85 -15.01 10.27 -0.15
N THR A 86 -15.96 11.17 0.00
CA THR A 86 -16.64 11.80 -1.13
C THR A 86 -16.23 13.27 -1.20
N LEU A 87 -16.07 13.77 -2.42
CA LEU A 87 -15.73 15.16 -2.71
C LEU A 87 -16.80 15.81 -3.56
N GLY A 88 -16.88 17.13 -3.50
CA GLY A 88 -17.85 17.94 -4.22
C GLY A 88 -19.13 18.17 -3.44
N ASP A 89 -19.90 19.20 -3.84
CA ASP A 89 -21.09 19.66 -3.14
C ASP A 89 -22.22 18.61 -3.07
N THR A 90 -22.21 17.65 -3.99
CA THR A 90 -23.21 16.57 -4.06
C THR A 90 -22.64 15.19 -3.78
N GLY A 91 -21.38 15.09 -3.29
CA GLY A 91 -20.68 13.82 -3.16
C GLY A 91 -20.42 13.14 -4.52
N SER A 92 -20.22 13.92 -5.58
CA SER A 92 -20.11 13.45 -6.97
C SER A 92 -18.77 12.82 -7.32
N MET A 93 -17.79 12.86 -6.42
CA MET A 93 -16.48 12.26 -6.59
C MET A 93 -16.14 11.36 -5.40
N LEU A 94 -15.59 10.19 -5.70
CA LEU A 94 -15.08 9.28 -4.70
C LEU A 94 -13.57 9.44 -4.60
N MET A 95 -13.06 9.56 -3.38
CA MET A 95 -11.63 9.62 -3.09
C MET A 95 -11.20 8.39 -2.31
N VAL A 96 -10.07 7.83 -2.67
CA VAL A 96 -9.34 6.85 -1.87
C VAL A 96 -8.00 7.47 -1.50
N SER A 97 -7.70 7.51 -0.22
CA SER A 97 -6.42 7.96 0.32
C SER A 97 -5.75 6.84 1.09
N VAL A 98 -4.48 6.61 0.81
CA VAL A 98 -3.67 5.61 1.50
C VAL A 98 -2.45 6.33 2.07
N ASN A 99 -2.13 6.10 3.33
CA ASN A 99 -0.94 6.66 3.95
C ASN A 99 -0.24 5.64 4.83
N GLY A 100 1.02 5.89 5.10
CA GLY A 100 1.83 5.02 5.94
C GLY A 100 3.22 5.61 6.18
N THR A 101 4.07 4.84 6.83
CA THR A 101 5.46 5.21 7.10
C THR A 101 6.40 4.41 6.21
N ALA A 102 7.14 5.09 5.37
CA ALA A 102 8.19 4.50 4.55
C ALA A 102 9.36 4.09 5.44
N ILE A 103 9.83 2.88 5.29
CA ILE A 103 10.90 2.30 6.10
C ILE A 103 11.95 1.58 5.26
N LYS A 104 13.12 1.41 5.86
CA LYS A 104 14.07 0.35 5.50
C LYS A 104 14.10 -0.70 6.59
N TYR A 105 13.89 -1.93 6.22
CA TYR A 105 14.10 -3.08 7.09
C TYR A 105 15.27 -3.91 6.58
N TRP A 106 15.88 -4.66 7.49
CA TRP A 106 16.96 -5.56 7.12
C TRP A 106 16.41 -6.69 6.25
N LEU A 107 16.91 -6.78 5.03
CA LEU A 107 16.81 -8.01 4.26
C LEU A 107 17.82 -8.96 4.91
N LEU A 108 17.34 -10.03 5.55
CA LEU A 108 18.18 -11.16 5.88
C LEU A 108 18.63 -11.77 4.55
N ILE A 109 19.65 -11.17 3.96
CA ILE A 109 20.46 -11.90 3.02
C ILE A 109 21.20 -12.88 3.92
N LEU A 110 20.72 -14.12 3.97
CA LEU A 110 21.54 -15.25 4.30
C LEU A 110 22.64 -15.32 3.23
N THR A 111 23.59 -14.41 3.31
CA THR A 111 24.87 -14.63 2.70
C THR A 111 25.47 -15.72 3.57
N ILE A 112 25.23 -16.97 3.19
CA ILE A 112 26.04 -18.07 3.64
C ILE A 112 27.40 -17.80 3.01
N PHE A 113 28.16 -16.89 3.62
CA PHE A 113 29.60 -16.88 3.46
C PHE A 113 30.08 -18.10 4.22
N THR A 114 30.13 -19.24 3.54
CA THR A 114 30.97 -20.33 3.94
C THR A 114 32.40 -19.86 3.73
N LEU A 115 32.91 -19.14 4.72
CA LEU A 115 34.35 -18.95 4.82
C LEU A 115 34.93 -20.30 5.25
N HIS A 116 35.41 -21.06 4.29
CA HIS A 116 36.13 -22.28 4.52
C HIS A 116 37.54 -21.88 5.00
N ILE A 117 37.66 -21.57 6.30
CA ILE A 117 38.97 -21.41 6.94
C ILE A 117 39.17 -22.64 7.83
N HIS A 118 40.08 -23.52 7.42
CA HIS A 118 40.56 -24.68 8.19
C HIS A 118 39.47 -25.69 8.66
N GLY A 119 38.43 -25.93 7.83
CA GLY A 119 37.44 -26.96 8.14
C GLY A 119 36.42 -26.60 9.23
N VAL A 120 36.35 -25.33 9.65
CA VAL A 120 35.38 -24.83 10.64
C VAL A 120 34.35 -23.97 9.95
N PHE A 121 33.06 -24.32 10.11
CA PHE A 121 31.94 -23.48 9.65
C PHE A 121 31.66 -22.40 10.68
N LEU A 122 32.01 -21.15 10.38
CA LEU A 122 31.62 -20.00 11.18
C LEU A 122 30.36 -19.37 10.54
N PHE A 123 29.23 -19.44 11.25
CA PHE A 123 28.06 -18.69 10.93
C PHE A 123 28.21 -17.29 11.53
N VAL A 124 28.40 -16.26 10.68
CA VAL A 124 28.40 -14.87 11.12
C VAL A 124 27.04 -14.30 10.82
N TRP A 125 26.33 -13.93 11.87
CA TRP A 125 25.07 -13.18 11.79
C TRP A 125 25.39 -11.69 11.68
N TRP A 126 24.90 -11.09 10.62
CA TRP A 126 24.91 -9.64 10.45
C TRP A 126 23.49 -9.11 10.38
#